data_230d22062b48f7399fec1e5fe2769b5c
#
_entry.id   230d22062b48f7399fec1e5fe2769b5c
#
_cell.length_a   1.000
_cell.length_b   1.000
_cell.length_c   1.000
_cell.angle_alpha   90.00
_cell.angle_beta   90.00
_cell.angle_gamma   90.00
#
_symmetry.space_group_name_H-M   'P 1'
#
loop_
_entity.id
_entity.type
_entity.pdbx_description
1 polymer ?
#
loop_
_entity_poly.entity_id
_entity_poly.type
_entity_poly.pdbx_seq_one_letter_code
_entity_poly.pdbx_strand_id
1 'polypeptide(L)'
;MALNYEDVIKTKDSISFKNQAFINGKYVNSLSEKVFEDISPVDGGLVTSVAECDVDDVNDAVKAARYVFEKGSWSRMAPNKRKKILFKFADLIKKNILELGILETIDMGKPISAATGDIAACVACLNWYAEAIDKIYDDVAPTRDNIIAMITKEPLGVVGAVTPWNYPLLMAFWKIAPALAT
;
A
#
# COMPACT_ATOMS: atom_id res chain seq x y z
N MET A 1 2.66 21.42 -7.49
CA MET A 1 3.19 21.35 -8.87
C MET A 1 2.05 21.80 -9.78
N ALA A 2 2.24 22.77 -10.70
CA ALA A 2 1.21 23.08 -11.67
C ALA A 2 1.12 21.90 -12.65
N LEU A 3 -0.09 21.34 -12.82
CA LEU A 3 -0.32 20.26 -13.78
C LEU A 3 -0.31 20.86 -15.19
N ASN A 4 0.53 20.31 -16.06
CA ASN A 4 0.50 20.64 -17.48
C ASN A 4 -0.42 19.65 -18.20
N TYR A 5 -1.35 20.15 -18.98
CA TYR A 5 -2.32 19.33 -19.72
C TYR A 5 -1.64 18.33 -20.68
N GLU A 6 -0.61 18.78 -21.41
CA GLU A 6 0.14 17.92 -22.34
C GLU A 6 0.82 16.75 -21.63
N ASP A 7 1.42 16.99 -20.45
CA ASP A 7 2.04 15.94 -19.65
C ASP A 7 1.00 14.93 -19.12
N VAL A 8 -0.19 15.41 -18.75
CA VAL A 8 -1.29 14.55 -18.32
C VAL A 8 -1.73 13.61 -19.44
N ILE A 9 -1.98 14.15 -20.64
CA ILE A 9 -2.41 13.33 -21.79
C ILE A 9 -1.32 12.35 -22.19
N LYS A 10 -0.08 12.81 -22.32
CA LYS A 10 1.06 11.93 -22.65
C LYS A 10 1.24 10.79 -21.64
N THR A 11 1.12 11.10 -20.36
CA THR A 11 1.23 10.07 -19.31
C THR A 11 0.06 9.11 -19.39
N LYS A 12 -1.19 9.61 -19.52
CA LYS A 12 -2.39 8.78 -19.71
C LYS A 12 -2.21 7.76 -20.83
N ASP A 13 -1.77 8.23 -22.00
CA ASP A 13 -1.61 7.38 -23.20
C ASP A 13 -0.49 6.33 -23.06
N SER A 14 0.42 6.51 -22.10
CA SER A 14 1.51 5.57 -21.82
C SER A 14 1.19 4.56 -20.72
N ILE A 15 0.05 4.67 -20.02
CA ILE A 15 -0.30 3.78 -18.92
C ILE A 15 -0.55 2.35 -19.43
N SER A 16 0.09 1.40 -18.77
CA SER A 16 -0.20 -0.03 -18.93
C SER A 16 -0.87 -0.53 -17.66
N PHE A 17 -2.17 -0.81 -17.74
CA PHE A 17 -2.94 -1.26 -16.59
C PHE A 17 -2.45 -2.62 -16.08
N LYS A 18 -2.18 -2.68 -14.76
CA LYS A 18 -1.87 -3.92 -14.05
C LYS A 18 -3.15 -4.46 -13.45
N ASN A 19 -3.81 -5.31 -14.20
CA ASN A 19 -5.15 -5.83 -13.92
C ASN A 19 -5.17 -7.21 -13.24
N GLN A 20 -4.02 -7.73 -12.85
CA GLN A 20 -3.85 -9.00 -12.17
C GLN A 20 -3.67 -8.80 -10.66
N ALA A 21 -3.92 -9.83 -9.86
CA ALA A 21 -3.54 -9.86 -8.47
C ALA A 21 -2.01 -9.84 -8.30
N PHE A 22 -1.52 -9.17 -7.25
CA PHE A 22 -0.09 -9.19 -6.92
C PHE A 22 0.13 -10.04 -5.68
N ILE A 23 0.61 -11.27 -5.87
CA ILE A 23 0.81 -12.27 -4.81
C ILE A 23 2.24 -12.78 -4.86
N ASN A 24 2.90 -12.81 -3.71
CA ASN A 24 4.26 -13.33 -3.55
C ASN A 24 5.27 -12.70 -4.54
N GLY A 25 5.17 -11.38 -4.76
CA GLY A 25 6.06 -10.62 -5.63
C GLY A 25 5.82 -10.78 -7.13
N LYS A 26 4.68 -11.35 -7.55
CA LYS A 26 4.34 -11.60 -8.95
C LYS A 26 2.91 -11.17 -9.25
N TYR A 27 2.68 -10.74 -10.49
CA TYR A 27 1.35 -10.58 -11.04
C TYR A 27 0.81 -11.94 -11.49
N VAL A 28 -0.38 -12.30 -11.01
CA VAL A 28 -1.04 -13.58 -11.26
C VAL A 28 -2.50 -13.37 -11.60
N ASN A 29 -3.04 -14.19 -12.47
CA ASN A 29 -4.49 -14.24 -12.70
C ASN A 29 -5.19 -14.83 -11.47
N SER A 30 -6.51 -14.62 -11.33
CA SER A 30 -7.29 -15.38 -10.36
C SER A 30 -7.21 -16.89 -10.67
N LEU A 31 -7.23 -17.71 -9.64
CA LEU A 31 -7.21 -19.19 -9.81
C LEU A 31 -8.44 -19.69 -10.58
N SER A 32 -9.56 -18.97 -10.48
CA SER A 32 -10.77 -19.25 -11.24
C SER A 32 -10.74 -18.75 -12.69
N GLU A 33 -9.69 -18.01 -13.08
CA GLU A 33 -9.55 -17.28 -14.35
C GLU A 33 -10.68 -16.27 -14.64
N LYS A 34 -11.53 -15.98 -13.64
CA LYS A 34 -12.60 -15.00 -13.77
C LYS A 34 -12.03 -13.58 -13.76
N VAL A 35 -12.75 -12.72 -14.48
CA VAL A 35 -12.47 -11.27 -14.52
C VAL A 35 -13.76 -10.49 -14.40
N PHE A 36 -13.68 -9.24 -13.98
CA PHE A 36 -14.76 -8.26 -14.05
C PHE A 36 -14.29 -7.01 -14.80
N GLU A 37 -15.23 -6.31 -15.39
CA GLU A 37 -14.95 -5.08 -16.14
C GLU A 37 -14.84 -3.90 -15.19
N ASP A 38 -13.76 -3.13 -15.33
CA ASP A 38 -13.57 -1.82 -14.71
C ASP A 38 -14.06 -0.74 -15.71
N ILE A 39 -15.12 -0.04 -15.33
CA ILE A 39 -15.79 0.95 -16.17
C ILE A 39 -15.55 2.36 -15.61
N SER A 40 -14.91 3.21 -16.40
CA SER A 40 -14.65 4.59 -16.00
C SER A 40 -15.96 5.37 -15.79
N PRO A 41 -16.16 6.02 -14.64
CA PRO A 41 -17.30 6.91 -14.42
C PRO A 41 -17.17 8.26 -15.18
N VAL A 42 -16.00 8.51 -15.79
CA VAL A 42 -15.75 9.76 -16.53
C VAL A 42 -16.49 9.78 -17.87
N ASP A 43 -16.49 8.65 -18.57
CA ASP A 43 -17.05 8.54 -19.92
C ASP A 43 -17.85 7.27 -20.17
N GLY A 44 -17.95 6.37 -19.18
CA GLY A 44 -18.62 5.06 -19.30
C GLY A 44 -17.83 4.05 -20.14
N GLY A 45 -16.59 4.36 -20.49
CA GLY A 45 -15.73 3.46 -21.26
C GLY A 45 -15.10 2.36 -20.41
N LEU A 46 -14.79 1.24 -21.06
CA LEU A 46 -14.03 0.15 -20.44
C LEU A 46 -12.59 0.60 -20.20
N VAL A 47 -12.15 0.57 -18.95
CA VAL A 47 -10.75 0.83 -18.55
C VAL A 47 -9.91 -0.41 -18.78
N THR A 48 -10.29 -1.51 -18.14
CA THR A 48 -9.64 -2.82 -18.27
C THR A 48 -10.52 -3.92 -17.70
N SER A 49 -10.13 -5.21 -17.91
CA SER A 49 -10.73 -6.34 -17.21
C SER A 49 -9.81 -6.76 -16.07
N VAL A 50 -10.29 -6.76 -14.83
CA VAL A 50 -9.52 -7.04 -13.63
C VAL A 50 -9.75 -8.46 -13.15
N ALA A 51 -8.70 -9.11 -12.62
CA ALA A 51 -8.81 -10.44 -12.04
C ALA A 51 -9.81 -10.48 -10.88
N GLU A 52 -10.85 -11.31 -10.97
CA GLU A 52 -11.83 -11.56 -9.92
C GLU A 52 -11.31 -12.66 -9.00
N CYS A 53 -10.61 -12.24 -7.95
CA CYS A 53 -10.03 -13.13 -6.96
C CYS A 53 -11.09 -13.61 -5.96
N ASP A 54 -10.95 -14.87 -5.52
CA ASP A 54 -11.82 -15.49 -4.53
C ASP A 54 -11.04 -15.95 -3.27
N VAL A 55 -11.68 -16.81 -2.47
CA VAL A 55 -11.13 -17.31 -1.20
C VAL A 55 -9.79 -18.01 -1.38
N ASP A 56 -9.59 -18.73 -2.47
CA ASP A 56 -8.35 -19.49 -2.69
C ASP A 56 -7.18 -18.55 -3.03
N ASP A 57 -7.42 -17.50 -3.82
CA ASP A 57 -6.43 -16.46 -4.08
C ASP A 57 -6.03 -15.72 -2.80
N VAL A 58 -7.02 -15.38 -1.97
CA VAL A 58 -6.79 -14.75 -0.65
C VAL A 58 -5.99 -15.68 0.26
N ASN A 59 -6.30 -16.97 0.28
CA ASN A 59 -5.55 -17.95 1.04
C ASN A 59 -4.08 -18.02 0.60
N ASP A 60 -3.80 -17.95 -0.68
CA ASP A 60 -2.43 -17.96 -1.20
C ASP A 60 -1.69 -16.67 -0.87
N ALA A 61 -2.37 -15.52 -0.92
CA ALA A 61 -1.81 -14.24 -0.45
C ALA A 61 -1.47 -14.28 1.05
N VAL A 62 -2.38 -14.83 1.88
CA VAL A 62 -2.16 -15.00 3.33
C VAL A 62 -1.02 -15.98 3.61
N LYS A 63 -0.93 -17.10 2.89
CA LYS A 63 0.20 -18.05 3.04
C LYS A 63 1.53 -17.38 2.73
N ALA A 64 1.61 -16.59 1.64
CA ALA A 64 2.81 -15.87 1.27
C ALA A 64 3.22 -14.84 2.34
N ALA A 65 2.27 -14.05 2.84
CA ALA A 65 2.51 -13.06 3.89
C ALA A 65 2.92 -13.75 5.21
N ARG A 66 2.27 -14.84 5.60
CA ARG A 66 2.57 -15.62 6.80
C ARG A 66 3.99 -16.20 6.72
N TYR A 67 4.37 -16.76 5.58
CA TYR A 67 5.72 -17.27 5.37
C TYR A 67 6.79 -16.20 5.59
N VAL A 68 6.60 -15.00 5.01
CA VAL A 68 7.54 -13.88 5.18
C VAL A 68 7.63 -13.43 6.64
N PHE A 69 6.49 -13.38 7.34
CA PHE A 69 6.43 -13.02 8.75
C PHE A 69 7.19 -14.04 9.62
N GLU A 70 6.92 -15.34 9.47
CA GLU A 70 7.53 -16.41 10.26
C GLU A 70 9.03 -16.58 9.97
N LYS A 71 9.46 -16.45 8.72
CA LYS A 71 10.88 -16.42 8.34
C LYS A 71 11.62 -15.24 8.94
N GLY A 72 10.89 -14.17 9.28
CA GLY A 72 11.46 -12.98 9.89
C GLY A 72 12.25 -12.09 8.94
N SER A 73 12.07 -12.28 7.62
CA SER A 73 12.76 -11.43 6.64
C SER A 73 12.31 -9.98 6.69
N TRP A 74 11.09 -9.72 7.20
CA TRP A 74 10.59 -8.39 7.50
C TRP A 74 10.42 -8.17 9.00
N SER A 75 9.68 -9.02 9.70
CA SER A 75 9.31 -8.89 11.11
C SER A 75 10.51 -8.80 12.06
N ARG A 76 11.62 -9.48 11.74
CA ARG A 76 12.87 -9.44 12.52
C ARG A 76 13.93 -8.53 11.92
N MET A 77 13.60 -7.80 10.86
CA MET A 77 14.53 -6.83 10.27
C MET A 77 14.74 -5.66 11.23
N ALA A 78 16.00 -5.23 11.38
CA ALA A 78 16.31 -4.10 12.25
C ALA A 78 15.51 -2.85 11.84
N PRO A 79 14.96 -2.08 12.80
CA PRO A 79 14.10 -0.92 12.53
C PRO A 79 14.68 0.09 11.53
N ASN A 80 15.99 0.38 11.64
CA ASN A 80 16.68 1.29 10.73
C ASN A 80 16.75 0.80 9.28
N LYS A 81 16.70 -0.52 9.05
CA LYS A 81 16.65 -1.10 7.69
C LYS A 81 15.23 -1.01 7.12
N ARG A 82 14.19 -1.34 7.91
CA ARG A 82 12.78 -1.16 7.51
C ARG A 82 12.51 0.30 7.18
N LYS A 83 12.95 1.24 8.03
CA LYS A 83 12.87 2.68 7.82
C LYS A 83 13.39 3.10 6.44
N LYS A 84 14.60 2.65 6.07
CA LYS A 84 15.18 2.95 4.75
C LYS A 84 14.34 2.41 3.59
N ILE A 85 13.74 1.24 3.74
CA ILE A 85 12.86 0.66 2.72
C ILE A 85 11.59 1.48 2.57
N LEU A 86 10.96 1.92 3.68
CA LEU A 86 9.77 2.76 3.63
C LEU A 86 10.04 4.12 2.99
N PHE A 87 11.17 4.77 3.28
CA PHE A 87 11.57 6.00 2.58
C PHE A 87 11.76 5.79 1.09
N LYS A 88 12.44 4.69 0.70
CA LYS A 88 12.57 4.36 -0.72
C LYS A 88 11.23 4.11 -1.39
N PHE A 89 10.30 3.50 -0.68
CA PHE A 89 8.93 3.29 -1.16
C PHE A 89 8.20 4.64 -1.33
N ALA A 90 8.29 5.53 -0.35
CA ALA A 90 7.75 6.89 -0.44
C ALA A 90 8.31 7.66 -1.64
N ASP A 91 9.62 7.55 -1.90
CA ASP A 91 10.27 8.17 -3.06
C ASP A 91 9.76 7.60 -4.39
N LEU A 92 9.48 6.30 -4.45
CA LEU A 92 8.91 5.67 -5.64
C LEU A 92 7.48 6.17 -5.89
N ILE A 93 6.63 6.26 -4.86
CA ILE A 93 5.29 6.83 -4.98
C ILE A 93 5.38 8.30 -5.44
N LYS A 94 6.28 9.08 -4.83
CA LYS A 94 6.49 10.48 -5.20
C LYS A 94 6.88 10.67 -6.67
N LYS A 95 7.73 9.80 -7.21
CA LYS A 95 8.14 9.83 -8.62
C LYS A 95 7.00 9.53 -9.59
N ASN A 96 6.01 8.76 -9.14
CA ASN A 96 4.88 8.31 -9.96
C ASN A 96 3.56 9.03 -9.60
N ILE A 97 3.61 10.20 -8.94
CA ILE A 97 2.42 10.95 -8.51
C ILE A 97 1.44 11.19 -9.66
N LEU A 98 1.94 11.58 -10.83
CA LEU A 98 1.08 11.91 -11.98
C LEU A 98 0.39 10.65 -12.51
N GLU A 99 1.13 9.57 -12.74
CA GLU A 99 0.58 8.29 -13.21
C GLU A 99 -0.46 7.74 -12.25
N LEU A 100 -0.14 7.68 -10.95
CA LEU A 100 -1.05 7.20 -9.91
C LEU A 100 -2.29 8.08 -9.78
N GLY A 101 -2.14 9.41 -9.89
CA GLY A 101 -3.27 10.34 -9.88
C GLY A 101 -4.17 10.19 -11.11
N ILE A 102 -3.61 9.94 -12.28
CA ILE A 102 -4.38 9.68 -13.51
C ILE A 102 -5.16 8.35 -13.37
N LEU A 103 -4.55 7.30 -12.82
CA LEU A 103 -5.24 6.04 -12.54
C LEU A 103 -6.46 6.26 -11.63
N GLU A 104 -6.33 6.97 -10.51
CA GLU A 104 -7.48 7.31 -9.65
C GLU A 104 -8.54 8.14 -10.39
N THR A 105 -8.13 9.05 -11.28
CA THR A 105 -9.07 9.85 -12.06
C THR A 105 -9.88 9.00 -13.03
N ILE A 106 -9.24 8.08 -13.71
CA ILE A 106 -9.90 7.20 -14.70
C ILE A 106 -10.82 6.19 -14.00
N ASP A 107 -10.32 5.56 -12.95
CA ASP A 107 -11.00 4.46 -12.24
C ASP A 107 -12.21 4.95 -11.41
N MET A 108 -12.09 6.08 -10.71
CA MET A 108 -13.14 6.53 -9.79
C MET A 108 -13.70 7.93 -10.05
N GLY A 109 -13.24 8.63 -11.09
CA GLY A 109 -13.78 9.94 -11.50
C GLY A 109 -13.31 11.12 -10.67
N LYS A 110 -12.30 11.00 -9.82
CA LYS A 110 -11.76 12.10 -9.02
C LYS A 110 -11.04 13.11 -9.91
N PRO A 111 -11.22 14.45 -9.72
CA PRO A 111 -10.42 15.43 -10.42
C PRO A 111 -8.93 15.20 -10.22
N ILE A 112 -8.13 15.27 -11.29
CA ILE A 112 -6.69 14.98 -11.30
C ILE A 112 -5.91 15.80 -10.26
N SER A 113 -6.32 17.05 -10.00
CA SER A 113 -5.69 17.89 -8.98
C SER A 113 -5.91 17.36 -7.56
N ALA A 114 -7.09 16.80 -7.27
CA ALA A 114 -7.40 16.15 -5.99
C ALA A 114 -6.67 14.81 -5.89
N ALA A 115 -6.71 13.98 -6.93
CA ALA A 115 -6.04 12.69 -6.97
C ALA A 115 -4.53 12.83 -6.71
N THR A 116 -3.83 13.72 -7.41
CA THR A 116 -2.40 13.96 -7.16
C THR A 116 -2.11 14.49 -5.76
N GLY A 117 -3.05 15.24 -5.16
CA GLY A 117 -2.99 15.66 -3.75
C GLY A 117 -3.06 14.47 -2.78
N ASP A 118 -3.95 13.53 -3.03
CA ASP A 118 -4.09 12.30 -2.23
C ASP A 118 -2.83 11.42 -2.34
N ILE A 119 -2.25 11.30 -3.54
CA ILE A 119 -0.98 10.58 -3.70
C ILE A 119 0.16 11.25 -2.92
N ALA A 120 0.20 12.59 -2.89
CA ALA A 120 1.17 13.32 -2.06
C ALA A 120 0.96 13.06 -0.55
N ALA A 121 -0.29 12.91 -0.10
CA ALA A 121 -0.61 12.54 1.27
C ALA A 121 -0.18 11.09 1.60
N CYS A 122 -0.22 10.16 0.63
CA CYS A 122 0.36 8.81 0.78
C CYS A 122 1.87 8.86 1.08
N VAL A 123 2.60 9.72 0.35
CA VAL A 123 4.04 9.94 0.59
C VAL A 123 4.30 10.49 1.99
N ALA A 124 3.50 11.47 2.43
CA ALA A 124 3.62 12.03 3.78
C ALA A 124 3.34 10.98 4.86
N CYS A 125 2.31 10.16 4.67
CA CYS A 125 1.96 9.04 5.57
C CYS A 125 3.12 8.03 5.70
N LEU A 126 3.67 7.57 4.58
CA LEU A 126 4.82 6.66 4.58
C LEU A 126 6.03 7.25 5.30
N ASN A 127 6.36 8.50 5.03
CA ASN A 127 7.48 9.18 5.67
C ASN A 127 7.26 9.31 7.18
N TRP A 128 6.04 9.65 7.61
CA TRP A 128 5.71 9.76 9.03
C TRP A 128 5.92 8.42 9.76
N TYR A 129 5.38 7.32 9.22
CA TYR A 129 5.55 6.01 9.83
C TYR A 129 6.99 5.49 9.72
N ALA A 130 7.72 5.80 8.66
CA ALA A 130 9.14 5.51 8.56
C ALA A 130 9.94 6.22 9.66
N GLU A 131 9.62 7.50 9.96
CA GLU A 131 10.22 8.22 11.07
C GLU A 131 9.82 7.68 12.45
N ALA A 132 8.60 7.18 12.60
CA ALA A 132 8.08 6.67 13.87
C ALA A 132 8.70 5.32 14.28
N ILE A 133 9.19 4.54 13.32
CA ILE A 133 9.62 3.14 13.50
C ILE A 133 10.64 2.94 14.65
N ASP A 134 11.56 3.88 14.81
CA ASP A 134 12.61 3.84 15.83
C ASP A 134 12.31 4.75 17.04
N LYS A 135 11.04 5.16 17.19
CA LYS A 135 10.55 6.06 18.26
C LYS A 135 9.39 5.44 19.06
N ILE A 136 8.97 4.24 18.70
CA ILE A 136 7.96 3.48 19.44
C ILE A 136 8.71 2.60 20.42
N TYR A 137 8.73 3.01 21.70
CA TYR A 137 9.43 2.31 22.75
C TYR A 137 8.50 1.32 23.46
N ASP A 138 9.13 0.29 24.04
CA ASP A 138 8.54 -0.58 25.04
C ASP A 138 8.51 0.11 26.40
N ASP A 139 7.73 -0.41 27.34
CA ASP A 139 7.51 0.18 28.64
C ASP A 139 8.18 -0.67 29.75
N VAL A 140 8.61 -0.02 30.83
CA VAL A 140 9.07 -0.69 32.04
C VAL A 140 8.00 -0.54 33.13
N ALA A 141 7.46 -1.64 33.61
CA ALA A 141 6.45 -1.62 34.66
C ALA A 141 7.06 -1.38 36.04
N PRO A 142 6.38 -0.65 36.94
CA PRO A 142 6.86 -0.47 38.31
C PRO A 142 6.87 -1.80 39.06
N THR A 143 7.99 -2.08 39.70
CA THR A 143 8.21 -3.30 40.52
C THR A 143 9.04 -2.95 41.76
N ARG A 144 9.32 -3.95 42.62
CA ARG A 144 10.27 -3.79 43.71
C ARG A 144 11.73 -3.70 43.19
N ASP A 145 12.63 -3.21 43.97
CA ASP A 145 14.01 -2.80 43.58
C ASP A 145 14.87 -3.91 42.95
N ASN A 146 14.56 -5.20 43.20
CA ASN A 146 15.31 -6.32 42.70
C ASN A 146 14.68 -7.02 41.48
N ILE A 147 13.64 -6.42 40.87
CA ILE A 147 12.93 -6.96 39.71
C ILE A 147 12.81 -5.88 38.63
N ILE A 148 13.08 -6.25 37.40
CA ILE A 148 12.75 -5.45 36.21
C ILE A 148 11.66 -6.19 35.43
N ALA A 149 10.51 -5.54 35.21
CA ALA A 149 9.44 -6.07 34.36
C ALA A 149 9.29 -5.16 33.12
N MET A 150 9.37 -5.72 31.94
CA MET A 150 9.21 -5.02 30.67
C MET A 150 7.90 -5.41 30.02
N ILE A 151 7.21 -4.43 29.44
CA ILE A 151 6.03 -4.59 28.61
C ILE A 151 6.48 -4.42 27.17
N THR A 152 6.59 -5.49 26.42
CA THR A 152 7.04 -5.48 25.03
C THR A 152 5.87 -5.46 24.07
N LYS A 153 5.98 -4.66 23.01
CA LYS A 153 5.02 -4.60 21.89
C LYS A 153 5.48 -5.60 20.83
N GLU A 154 4.58 -6.48 20.43
CA GLU A 154 4.86 -7.49 19.41
C GLU A 154 3.94 -7.31 18.19
N PRO A 155 4.43 -7.59 16.97
CA PRO A 155 3.60 -7.47 15.78
C PRO A 155 2.50 -8.53 15.75
N LEU A 156 1.28 -8.15 15.33
CA LEU A 156 0.14 -9.06 15.19
C LEU A 156 0.34 -10.14 14.10
N GLY A 157 1.21 -9.89 13.14
CA GLY A 157 1.47 -10.80 12.02
C GLY A 157 0.79 -10.34 10.73
N VAL A 158 0.02 -11.22 10.10
CA VAL A 158 -0.67 -10.89 8.85
C VAL A 158 -1.94 -10.10 9.12
N VAL A 159 -2.10 -8.99 8.43
CA VAL A 159 -3.22 -8.06 8.59
C VAL A 159 -4.01 -7.97 7.27
N GLY A 160 -5.33 -8.07 7.37
CA GLY A 160 -6.24 -7.75 6.25
C GLY A 160 -6.52 -6.26 6.19
N ALA A 161 -6.31 -5.63 5.03
CA ALA A 161 -6.56 -4.22 4.79
C ALA A 161 -7.67 -4.04 3.76
N VAL A 162 -8.88 -3.72 4.21
CA VAL A 162 -10.00 -3.39 3.32
C VAL A 162 -10.04 -1.88 3.09
N THR A 163 -10.07 -1.46 1.83
CA THR A 163 -10.05 -0.04 1.43
C THR A 163 -11.36 0.38 0.77
N PRO A 164 -11.81 1.62 0.97
CA PRO A 164 -12.98 2.16 0.29
C PRO A 164 -12.63 2.60 -1.14
N TRP A 165 -13.63 2.72 -1.97
CA TRP A 165 -13.50 3.13 -3.37
C TRP A 165 -13.19 4.64 -3.55
N ASN A 166 -13.59 5.50 -2.60
CA ASN A 166 -13.52 6.96 -2.76
C ASN A 166 -12.15 7.60 -2.43
N TYR A 167 -11.27 6.89 -1.71
CA TYR A 167 -9.87 7.25 -1.43
C TYR A 167 -9.01 5.99 -1.49
N PRO A 168 -8.94 5.31 -2.65
CA PRO A 168 -8.43 3.95 -2.72
C PRO A 168 -6.98 3.85 -2.26
N LEU A 169 -6.08 4.63 -2.86
CA LEU A 169 -4.66 4.55 -2.51
C LEU A 169 -4.37 5.20 -1.14
N LEU A 170 -4.96 6.36 -0.84
CA LEU A 170 -4.73 7.03 0.44
C LEU A 170 -5.13 6.16 1.63
N MET A 171 -6.31 5.53 1.58
CA MET A 171 -6.77 4.65 2.64
C MET A 171 -5.98 3.34 2.71
N ALA A 172 -5.44 2.87 1.57
CA ALA A 172 -4.49 1.76 1.57
C ALA A 172 -3.22 2.13 2.36
N PHE A 173 -2.64 3.31 2.10
CA PHE A 173 -1.42 3.74 2.80
C PHE A 173 -1.65 4.01 4.29
N TRP A 174 -2.83 4.46 4.71
CA TRP A 174 -3.16 4.59 6.14
C TRP A 174 -3.20 3.25 6.88
N LYS A 175 -3.27 2.13 6.17
CA LYS A 175 -3.21 0.77 6.73
C LYS A 175 -1.85 0.11 6.51
N ILE A 176 -1.31 0.21 5.30
CA ILE A 176 -0.05 -0.44 4.91
C ILE A 176 1.14 0.20 5.64
N ALA A 177 1.19 1.53 5.73
CA ALA A 177 2.31 2.23 6.35
C ALA A 177 2.50 1.86 7.84
N PRO A 178 1.48 1.93 8.72
CA PRO A 178 1.62 1.46 10.09
C PRO A 178 1.89 -0.04 10.18
N ALA A 179 1.22 -0.89 9.37
CA ALA A 179 1.41 -2.34 9.41
C ALA A 179 2.82 -2.77 9.01
N LEU A 180 3.52 -2.02 8.15
CA LEU A 180 4.90 -2.29 7.79
C LEU A 180 5.90 -1.65 8.75
N ALA A 181 5.50 -0.64 9.49
CA ALA A 181 6.38 0.06 10.44
C ALA A 181 6.54 -0.69 11.77
N THR A 182 5.52 -1.43 12.20
CA THR A 182 5.48 -2.15 13.50
C THR A 182 6.03 -3.56 13.43
#